data_287ce84b323a07cc4ff1d00fc80d32f9
#
_entry.id   287ce84b323a07cc4ff1d00fc80d32f9
#
_cell.length_a   1.000
_cell.length_b   1.000
_cell.length_c   1.000
_cell.angle_alpha   90.00
_cell.angle_beta   90.00
_cell.angle_gamma   90.00
#
_symmetry.space_group_name_H-M   'P 1'
#
loop_
_entity.id
_entity.type
_entity.pdbx_description
1 polymer ?
#
loop_
_entity_poly.entity_id
_entity_poly.type
_entity_poly.pdbx_seq_one_letter_code
_entity_poly.pdbx_strand_id
1 'polypeptide(L)'
;MQGSAIFSGVFELREGVCEEEFLPTLKAFYEHFIEVGFASGYRILRREALEGFGKTLPAFKYRGALIYPNMEREQAAYEYVKQDGEPVRSLHHAMNSKVKRGADFFVETCIVCNRSSS
;
A
#
# COMPACT_ATOMS: atom_id res chain seq x y z
N MET A 1 -1.48 -23.65 7.82
CA MET A 1 -2.04 -22.67 6.86
C MET A 1 -1.35 -21.34 7.07
N GLN A 2 -0.86 -20.75 6.01
CA GLN A 2 -0.18 -19.47 6.11
C GLN A 2 -1.19 -18.34 6.03
N GLY A 3 -0.98 -17.33 6.83
CA GLY A 3 -1.78 -16.14 6.76
C GLY A 3 -1.33 -15.23 5.63
N SER A 4 -2.18 -14.30 5.28
CA SER A 4 -1.86 -13.29 4.29
C SER A 4 -0.71 -12.41 4.78
N ALA A 5 0.11 -11.97 3.85
CA ALA A 5 1.15 -10.98 4.13
C ALA A 5 0.68 -9.67 3.52
N ILE A 6 0.85 -8.59 4.26
CA ILE A 6 0.37 -7.29 3.82
C ILE A 6 1.55 -6.33 3.80
N PHE A 7 1.83 -5.79 2.63
CA PHE A 7 2.83 -4.74 2.51
C PHE A 7 2.12 -3.41 2.68
N SER A 8 2.40 -2.74 3.78
CA SER A 8 1.69 -1.52 4.16
C SER A 8 2.60 -0.32 4.05
N GLY A 9 2.01 0.80 3.65
CA GLY A 9 2.70 2.07 3.65
C GLY A 9 1.81 3.13 4.26
N VAL A 10 2.38 3.96 5.13
CA VAL A 10 1.66 5.10 5.70
C VAL A 10 2.36 6.37 5.25
N PHE A 11 1.59 7.34 4.79
CA PHE A 11 2.20 8.46 4.08
C PHE A 11 1.26 9.67 4.00
N GLU A 12 1.85 10.79 3.56
CA GLU A 12 1.15 12.01 3.20
C GLU A 12 1.44 12.32 1.75
N LEU A 13 0.58 13.11 1.13
CA LEU A 13 0.84 13.59 -0.23
C LEU A 13 1.69 14.85 -0.17
N ARG A 14 2.46 15.07 -1.21
CA ARG A 14 3.23 16.31 -1.33
C ARG A 14 2.29 17.49 -1.45
N GLU A 15 2.77 18.64 -1.03
CA GLU A 15 2.00 19.87 -1.15
C GLU A 15 1.64 20.09 -2.61
N GLY A 16 0.38 20.46 -2.85
CA GLY A 16 -0.11 20.70 -4.20
C GLY A 16 -0.63 19.46 -4.91
N VAL A 17 -0.43 18.27 -4.35
CA VAL A 17 -0.95 17.04 -4.96
C VAL A 17 -2.31 16.73 -4.35
N CYS A 18 -3.32 16.60 -5.17
CA CYS A 18 -4.64 16.26 -4.68
C CYS A 18 -4.87 14.75 -4.76
N GLU A 19 -5.83 14.29 -3.97
CA GLU A 19 -6.16 12.88 -3.87
C GLU A 19 -6.57 12.30 -5.22
N GLU A 20 -7.36 13.05 -5.98
CA GLU A 20 -7.85 12.60 -7.30
C GLU A 20 -6.70 12.38 -8.28
N GLU A 21 -5.62 13.11 -8.11
CA GLU A 21 -4.44 12.97 -8.97
C GLU A 21 -3.59 11.77 -8.53
N PHE A 22 -3.53 11.55 -7.23
CA PHE A 22 -2.67 10.51 -6.66
C PHE A 22 -3.27 9.11 -6.78
N LEU A 23 -4.56 8.94 -6.49
CA LEU A 23 -5.18 7.62 -6.39
C LEU A 23 -5.00 6.76 -7.64
N PRO A 24 -5.15 7.31 -8.87
CA PRO A 24 -4.93 6.46 -10.05
C PRO A 24 -3.52 5.89 -10.12
N THR A 25 -2.50 6.63 -9.66
CA THR A 25 -1.12 6.14 -9.72
C THR A 25 -0.89 5.02 -8.73
N LEU A 26 -1.46 5.12 -7.54
CA LEU A 26 -1.32 4.06 -6.54
C LEU A 26 -2.10 2.81 -6.95
N LYS A 27 -3.31 3.01 -7.47
CA LYS A 27 -4.10 1.89 -7.96
C LYS A 27 -3.39 1.15 -9.08
N ALA A 28 -2.84 1.89 -10.05
CA ALA A 28 -2.14 1.25 -11.17
C ALA A 28 -0.95 0.44 -10.67
N PHE A 29 -0.21 0.96 -9.70
CA PHE A 29 0.92 0.26 -9.12
C PHE A 29 0.47 -1.05 -8.47
N TYR A 30 -0.55 -0.99 -7.62
CA TYR A 30 -1.04 -2.18 -6.92
C TYR A 30 -1.66 -3.19 -7.88
N GLU A 31 -2.43 -2.72 -8.87
CA GLU A 31 -3.10 -3.63 -9.80
C GLU A 31 -2.10 -4.38 -10.67
N HIS A 32 -0.96 -3.78 -10.92
CA HIS A 32 0.09 -4.48 -11.65
C HIS A 32 0.55 -5.74 -10.90
N PHE A 33 0.69 -5.65 -9.57
CA PHE A 33 1.12 -6.81 -8.78
C PHE A 33 0.07 -7.91 -8.75
N ILE A 34 -1.21 -7.55 -8.86
CA ILE A 34 -2.27 -8.53 -8.97
C ILE A 34 -2.21 -9.18 -10.35
N GLU A 35 -2.04 -8.38 -11.38
CA GLU A 35 -2.03 -8.85 -12.76
C GLU A 35 -0.89 -9.84 -13.02
N VAL A 36 0.28 -9.59 -12.47
CA VAL A 36 1.42 -10.50 -12.65
C VAL A 36 1.41 -11.67 -11.68
N GLY A 37 0.41 -11.76 -10.80
CA GLY A 37 0.20 -12.94 -9.99
C GLY A 37 0.85 -12.94 -8.62
N PHE A 38 1.42 -11.84 -8.18
CA PHE A 38 2.01 -11.79 -6.83
C PHE A 38 0.95 -11.53 -5.77
N ALA A 39 0.17 -10.47 -5.94
CA ALA A 39 -0.77 -10.01 -4.92
C ALA A 39 -2.18 -10.50 -5.19
N SER A 40 -2.99 -10.57 -4.15
CA SER A 40 -4.39 -11.02 -4.24
C SER A 40 -5.38 -9.88 -4.08
N GLY A 41 -4.95 -8.73 -3.59
CA GLY A 41 -5.85 -7.60 -3.41
C GLY A 41 -5.13 -6.40 -2.84
N TYR A 42 -5.85 -5.33 -2.63
CA TYR A 42 -5.27 -4.15 -2.00
C TYR A 42 -6.36 -3.32 -1.35
N ARG A 43 -5.93 -2.42 -0.45
CA ARG A 43 -6.81 -1.43 0.14
C ARG A 43 -6.07 -0.11 0.19
N ILE A 44 -6.81 0.97 0.00
CA ILE A 44 -6.28 2.32 0.12
C ILE A 44 -7.20 3.03 1.10
N LEU A 45 -6.65 3.50 2.20
CA LEU A 45 -7.41 4.03 3.30
C LEU A 45 -7.01 5.46 3.59
N ARG A 46 -7.97 6.26 3.97
CA ARG A 46 -7.75 7.62 4.41
C ARG A 46 -8.18 7.73 5.86
N ARG A 47 -7.32 8.28 6.70
CA ARG A 47 -7.66 8.50 8.10
C ARG A 47 -8.69 9.62 8.19
N GLU A 48 -9.75 9.35 8.92
CA GLU A 48 -10.79 10.36 9.16
C GLU A 48 -10.68 10.84 10.60
N ALA A 49 -10.92 12.12 10.80
CA ALA A 49 -11.01 12.67 12.14
C ALA A 49 -12.38 12.29 12.71
N LEU A 50 -12.38 11.76 13.93
CA LEU A 50 -13.61 11.40 14.59
C LEU A 50 -13.63 12.05 15.95
N GLU A 51 -14.63 12.89 16.18
CA GLU A 51 -14.78 13.61 17.43
C GLU A 51 -14.87 12.63 18.60
N GLY A 52 -14.16 12.93 19.67
CA GLY A 52 -14.16 12.08 20.86
C GLY A 52 -13.10 11.01 20.86
N PHE A 53 -12.39 10.84 19.76
CA PHE A 53 -11.31 9.85 19.68
C PHE A 53 -9.97 10.55 19.53
N GLY A 54 -9.05 10.23 20.44
CA GLY A 54 -7.67 10.61 20.31
C GLY A 54 -7.43 12.09 20.15
N LYS A 55 -6.72 12.66 21.07
CA LYS A 55 -6.28 14.04 20.94
C LYS A 55 -5.08 14.13 20.05
N THR A 56 -4.37 13.01 19.87
CA THR A 56 -3.19 12.95 19.04
C THR A 56 -3.47 12.00 17.90
N LEU A 57 -3.52 12.54 16.71
CA LEU A 57 -3.70 11.73 15.51
C LEU A 57 -2.34 11.25 15.02
N PRO A 58 -2.30 10.07 14.37
CA PRO A 58 -1.07 9.64 13.73
C PRO A 58 -0.59 10.68 12.72
N ALA A 59 0.71 10.69 12.47
CA ALA A 59 1.32 11.70 11.63
C ALA A 59 1.13 11.46 10.14
N PHE A 60 0.23 10.56 9.76
CA PHE A 60 -0.04 10.27 8.36
C PHE A 60 -1.54 10.33 8.09
N LYS A 61 -1.89 10.62 6.85
CA LYS A 61 -3.29 10.69 6.44
C LYS A 61 -3.72 9.46 5.66
N TYR A 62 -2.79 8.82 4.97
CA TYR A 62 -3.11 7.72 4.05
C TYR A 62 -2.39 6.44 4.44
N ARG A 63 -3.05 5.34 4.18
CA ARG A 63 -2.44 4.02 4.32
C ARG A 63 -2.79 3.20 3.07
N GLY A 64 -1.75 2.64 2.45
CA GLY A 64 -1.92 1.69 1.37
C GLY A 64 -1.54 0.31 1.85
N ALA A 65 -2.31 -0.69 1.47
CA ALA A 65 -2.08 -2.07 1.88
C ALA A 65 -2.20 -2.98 0.67
N LEU A 66 -1.08 -3.58 0.28
CA LEU A 66 -1.06 -4.54 -0.82
C LEU A 66 -1.02 -5.93 -0.21
N ILE A 67 -2.02 -6.74 -0.54
CA ILE A 67 -2.27 -8.00 0.14
C ILE A 67 -1.77 -9.16 -0.71
N TYR A 68 -0.91 -9.99 -0.11
CA TYR A 68 -0.35 -11.18 -0.74
C TYR A 68 -0.91 -12.42 -0.06
N PRO A 69 -1.05 -13.53 -0.80
CA PRO A 69 -1.57 -14.77 -0.19
C PRO A 69 -0.70 -15.30 0.96
N ASN A 70 0.61 -15.03 0.90
CA ASN A 70 1.54 -15.52 1.90
C ASN A 70 2.85 -14.73 1.81
N MET A 71 3.76 -14.97 2.75
CA MET A 71 5.05 -14.29 2.79
C MET A 71 5.93 -14.63 1.60
N GLU A 72 5.80 -15.84 1.08
CA GLU A 72 6.60 -16.24 -0.07
C GLU A 72 6.32 -15.37 -1.28
N ARG A 73 5.04 -15.09 -1.53
CA ARG A 73 4.64 -14.21 -2.63
C ARG A 73 5.08 -12.77 -2.39
N GLU A 74 5.01 -12.32 -1.15
CA GLU A 74 5.46 -10.98 -0.81
C GLU A 74 6.94 -10.84 -1.09
N GLN A 75 7.73 -11.81 -0.69
CA GLN A 75 9.17 -11.73 -0.92
C GLN A 75 9.53 -11.85 -2.38
N ALA A 76 8.78 -12.65 -3.13
CA ALA A 76 8.97 -12.73 -4.58
C ALA A 76 8.69 -11.38 -5.24
N ALA A 77 7.66 -10.69 -4.79
CA ALA A 77 7.34 -9.36 -5.30
C ALA A 77 8.42 -8.36 -4.96
N TYR A 78 8.98 -8.44 -3.75
CA TYR A 78 10.07 -7.57 -3.35
C TYR A 78 11.28 -7.75 -4.27
N GLU A 79 11.65 -9.00 -4.57
CA GLU A 79 12.75 -9.27 -5.48
C GLU A 79 12.46 -8.76 -6.89
N TYR A 80 11.21 -8.88 -7.32
CA TYR A 80 10.77 -8.38 -8.60
C TYR A 80 10.97 -6.85 -8.69
N VAL A 81 10.61 -6.13 -7.64
CA VAL A 81 10.80 -4.67 -7.60
C VAL A 81 12.28 -4.32 -7.60
N LYS A 82 13.09 -5.09 -6.89
CA LYS A 82 14.53 -4.85 -6.82
C LYS A 82 15.22 -4.93 -8.18
N GLN A 83 14.66 -5.68 -9.10
CA GLN A 83 15.23 -5.77 -10.45
C GLN A 83 15.10 -4.47 -11.22
N ASP A 84 14.27 -3.55 -10.74
CA ASP A 84 14.10 -2.22 -11.29
C ASP A 84 13.75 -2.22 -12.79
N GLY A 85 12.95 -3.20 -13.18
CA GLY A 85 12.51 -3.34 -14.57
C GLY A 85 11.19 -2.64 -14.83
N GLU A 86 10.87 -2.50 -16.11
CA GLU A 86 9.59 -1.93 -16.51
C GLU A 86 8.55 -3.04 -16.60
N PRO A 87 7.28 -2.73 -16.36
CA PRO A 87 6.72 -1.39 -16.13
C PRO A 87 6.74 -0.96 -14.66
N VAL A 88 7.24 -1.79 -13.76
CA VAL A 88 7.15 -1.50 -12.33
C VAL A 88 7.94 -0.26 -11.95
N ARG A 89 9.07 -0.01 -12.60
CA ARG A 89 9.85 1.19 -12.29
C ARG A 89 9.09 2.46 -12.56
N SER A 90 8.44 2.56 -13.73
CA SER A 90 7.65 3.74 -14.07
C SER A 90 6.43 3.89 -13.18
N LEU A 91 5.75 2.79 -12.88
CA LEU A 91 4.59 2.81 -12.00
C LEU A 91 4.97 3.27 -10.60
N HIS A 92 6.07 2.74 -10.08
CA HIS A 92 6.56 3.12 -8.77
C HIS A 92 6.94 4.60 -8.72
N HIS A 93 7.63 5.06 -9.75
CA HIS A 93 8.04 6.47 -9.82
C HIS A 93 6.83 7.40 -9.88
N ALA A 94 5.84 7.05 -10.70
CA ALA A 94 4.64 7.89 -10.83
C ALA A 94 3.91 8.05 -9.51
N MET A 95 3.81 6.97 -8.75
CA MET A 95 3.17 7.00 -7.44
C MET A 95 4.06 7.72 -6.42
N ASN A 96 5.33 7.31 -6.34
CA ASN A 96 6.22 7.78 -5.29
C ASN A 96 6.55 9.26 -5.43
N SER A 97 6.54 9.79 -6.65
CA SER A 97 6.83 11.20 -6.86
C SER A 97 5.76 12.13 -6.26
N LYS A 98 4.60 11.59 -5.92
CA LYS A 98 3.51 12.36 -5.33
C LYS A 98 3.43 12.22 -3.82
N VAL A 99 4.28 11.38 -3.24
CA VAL A 99 4.28 11.09 -1.81
C VAL A 99 5.32 11.95 -1.11
N LYS A 100 4.93 12.52 0.02
CA LYS A 100 5.80 13.36 0.83
C LYS A 100 6.88 12.51 1.50
N ARG A 101 8.05 13.08 1.72
CA ARG A 101 9.11 12.42 2.46
C ARG A 101 8.63 12.04 3.85
N GLY A 102 9.14 10.92 4.36
CA GLY A 102 8.76 10.46 5.69
C GLY A 102 7.74 9.34 5.66
N ALA A 103 7.44 8.82 4.49
CA ALA A 103 6.59 7.64 4.40
C ALA A 103 7.28 6.44 5.04
N ASP A 104 6.50 5.62 5.75
CA ASP A 104 7.00 4.40 6.37
C ASP A 104 6.36 3.20 5.71
N PHE A 105 7.17 2.16 5.51
CA PHE A 105 6.71 0.92 4.88
C PHE A 105 7.06 -0.27 5.77
N PHE A 106 6.15 -1.23 5.84
CA PHE A 106 6.37 -2.40 6.69
C PHE A 106 5.51 -3.56 6.21
N VAL A 107 5.86 -4.76 6.64
CA VAL A 107 5.09 -5.96 6.30
C VAL A 107 4.40 -6.47 7.55
N GLU A 108 3.12 -6.80 7.40
CA GLU A 108 2.31 -7.34 8.48
C GLU A 108 1.74 -8.69 8.03
N THR A 109 1.53 -9.58 8.99
CA THR A 109 0.81 -10.82 8.71
C THR A 109 -0.47 -10.83 9.53
N CYS A 110 -1.53 -11.39 8.96
CA CYS A 110 -2.78 -11.49 9.67
C CYS A 110 -2.70 -12.65 10.65
N ILE A 111 -2.85 -12.39 11.94
CA ILE A 111 -2.85 -13.46 12.93
C ILE A 111 -4.25 -13.92 13.30
N VAL A 112 -5.25 -13.05 13.07
CA VAL A 112 -6.65 -13.41 13.22
C VAL A 112 -7.40 -12.80 12.06
N CYS A 113 -7.87 -13.64 11.16
CA CYS A 113 -8.60 -13.17 9.98
C CYS A 113 -10.01 -13.70 10.01
N ASN A 114 -10.95 -12.82 10.26
CA ASN A 114 -12.35 -13.16 10.18
C ASN A 114 -12.75 -13.15 8.70
N ARG A 115 -13.51 -14.15 8.30
CA ARG A 115 -13.90 -14.28 6.91
C ARG A 115 -15.02 -13.36 6.49
N SER A 116 -15.64 -12.69 7.45
CA SER A 116 -16.68 -11.77 7.07
C SER A 116 -16.03 -10.72 6.18
N SER A 117 -16.60 -10.55 5.07
CA SER A 117 -16.09 -9.60 4.14
C SER A 117 -16.39 -8.21 4.61
N SER A 118 -15.71 -7.38 4.15
CA SER A 118 -16.06 -5.99 4.41
C SER A 118 -15.63 -5.13 3.26
#